data_893d94e602f937038e533591060b5c4f
#
_entry.id   893d94e602f937038e533591060b5c4f
#
_cell.length_a   1.000
_cell.length_b   1.000
_cell.length_c   1.000
_cell.angle_alpha   90.00
_cell.angle_beta   90.00
_cell.angle_gamma   90.00
#
_symmetry.space_group_name_H-M   'P 1'
#
loop_
_entity.id
_entity.type
_entity.pdbx_description
1 polymer ?
#
loop_
_entity_poly.entity_id
_entity_poly.type
_entity_poly.pdbx_seq_one_letter_code
_entity_poly.pdbx_strand_id
1 'polypeptide(L)'
;MIRRLDSLSILLIATVFGASLMYSCAAKQAPREITVTVPADYSGEINLDPCSQGVPAQITLSAKGTGETAACPQPGETVSLTVIKGGTSYHISPDDVKIERAGDGLPVAILARVP
;
A
#
# COMPACT_ATOMS: atom_id res chain seq x y z
N MET A 1 21.38 -25.68 42.57
CA MET A 1 22.50 -25.33 41.71
C MET A 1 22.15 -25.42 40.25
N ILE A 2 21.79 -26.60 39.82
CA ILE A 2 21.52 -26.85 38.42
C ILE A 2 20.34 -26.06 37.93
N ARG A 3 19.36 -25.83 38.75
CA ARG A 3 18.15 -25.10 38.38
C ARG A 3 18.42 -23.69 37.90
N ARG A 4 19.40 -23.03 38.46
CA ARG A 4 19.73 -21.69 38.08
C ARG A 4 20.25 -21.60 36.67
N LEU A 5 20.99 -22.60 36.27
CA LEU A 5 21.51 -22.62 34.89
C LEU A 5 20.38 -22.76 33.90
N ASP A 6 19.37 -23.54 34.22
CA ASP A 6 18.23 -23.74 33.36
C ASP A 6 17.47 -22.43 33.17
N SER A 7 17.31 -21.67 34.23
CA SER A 7 16.64 -20.38 34.14
C SER A 7 17.38 -19.42 33.22
N LEU A 8 18.67 -19.40 33.32
CA LEU A 8 19.47 -18.53 32.45
C LEU A 8 19.34 -18.91 30.99
N SER A 9 19.30 -20.20 30.72
CA SER A 9 19.15 -20.67 29.35
C SER A 9 17.83 -20.22 28.77
N ILE A 10 16.76 -20.31 29.52
CA ILE A 10 15.45 -19.89 29.07
C ILE A 10 15.42 -18.40 28.74
N LEU A 11 16.03 -17.59 29.57
CA LEU A 11 16.08 -16.15 29.33
C LEU A 11 16.81 -15.80 28.06
N LEU A 12 17.89 -16.47 27.79
CA LEU A 12 18.67 -16.23 26.58
C LEU A 12 17.87 -16.55 25.34
N ILE A 13 17.14 -17.64 25.35
CA ILE A 13 16.30 -18.03 24.22
C ILE A 13 15.23 -16.98 23.95
N ALA A 14 14.58 -16.51 24.97
CA ALA A 14 13.52 -15.51 24.81
C ALA A 14 14.06 -14.21 24.19
N THR A 15 15.24 -13.81 24.58
CA THR A 15 15.87 -12.62 24.04
C THR A 15 16.13 -12.75 22.53
N VAL A 16 16.60 -13.90 22.12
CA VAL A 16 16.88 -14.13 20.70
C VAL A 16 15.63 -14.07 19.87
N PHE A 17 14.56 -14.66 20.32
CA PHE A 17 13.30 -14.61 19.59
C PHE A 17 12.79 -13.20 19.44
N GLY A 18 12.83 -12.42 20.48
CA GLY A 18 12.38 -11.03 20.42
C GLY A 18 13.12 -10.23 19.38
N ALA A 19 14.42 -10.36 19.35
CA ALA A 19 15.23 -9.64 18.38
C ALA A 19 14.91 -10.04 16.95
N SER A 20 14.71 -11.34 16.71
CA SER A 20 14.38 -11.82 15.37
C SER A 20 13.06 -11.28 14.88
N LEU A 21 12.03 -11.26 15.71
CA LEU A 21 10.73 -10.74 15.32
C LEU A 21 10.77 -9.27 14.96
N MET A 22 11.45 -8.47 15.75
CA MET A 22 11.57 -7.05 15.46
C MET A 22 12.28 -6.80 14.14
N TYR A 23 13.32 -7.54 13.89
CA TYR A 23 14.04 -7.41 12.65
C TYR A 23 13.19 -7.74 11.44
N SER A 24 12.39 -8.79 11.53
CA SER A 24 11.50 -9.17 10.44
C SER A 24 10.44 -8.11 10.14
N CYS A 25 9.88 -7.49 11.16
CA CYS A 25 8.88 -6.45 10.98
C CYS A 25 9.44 -5.22 10.29
N ALA A 26 10.70 -4.90 10.52
CA ALA A 26 11.32 -3.73 9.92
C ALA A 26 11.73 -3.95 8.47
N ALA A 27 11.82 -5.19 8.01
CA ALA A 27 12.43 -5.51 6.73
C ALA A 27 11.57 -5.12 5.53
N LYS A 28 10.25 -5.25 5.62
CA LYS A 28 9.36 -5.00 4.48
C LYS A 28 7.99 -4.56 4.92
N GLN A 29 7.42 -3.62 4.17
CA GLN A 29 6.02 -3.28 4.29
C GLN A 29 5.31 -3.68 3.01
N ALA A 30 4.14 -4.28 3.13
CA ALA A 30 3.32 -4.60 1.99
C ALA A 30 2.82 -3.30 1.35
N PRO A 31 2.71 -3.24 0.00
CA PRO A 31 2.15 -2.06 -0.64
C PRO A 31 0.68 -1.89 -0.25
N ARG A 32 0.24 -0.65 -0.20
CA ARG A 32 -1.18 -0.36 -0.01
C ARG A 32 -1.91 -0.72 -1.30
N GLU A 33 -3.04 -1.37 -1.16
CA GLU A 33 -3.84 -1.77 -2.31
C GLU A 33 -5.09 -0.91 -2.43
N ILE A 34 -5.31 -0.37 -3.63
CA ILE A 34 -6.47 0.47 -3.92
C ILE A 34 -7.22 -0.19 -5.07
N THR A 35 -8.53 -0.36 -4.91
CA THR A 35 -9.40 -0.91 -5.95
C THR A 35 -10.19 0.21 -6.60
N VAL A 36 -10.08 0.31 -7.93
CA VAL A 36 -10.80 1.32 -8.71
C VAL A 36 -11.59 0.65 -9.81
N THR A 37 -12.77 1.22 -10.11
CA THR A 37 -13.62 0.78 -11.21
C THR A 37 -13.65 1.88 -12.26
N VAL A 38 -13.36 1.52 -13.50
CA VAL A 38 -13.39 2.45 -14.63
C VAL A 38 -14.47 2.03 -15.62
N PRO A 39 -14.93 2.93 -16.50
CA PRO A 39 -15.85 2.55 -17.57
C PRO A 39 -15.26 1.46 -18.46
N ALA A 40 -16.12 0.60 -19.02
CA ALA A 40 -15.69 -0.55 -19.78
C ALA A 40 -14.84 -0.19 -21.00
N ASP A 41 -15.04 0.99 -21.55
CA ASP A 41 -14.29 1.46 -22.72
C ASP A 41 -13.15 2.40 -22.37
N TYR A 42 -12.86 2.57 -21.09
CA TYR A 42 -11.82 3.51 -20.65
C TYR A 42 -10.42 2.95 -20.92
N SER A 43 -9.57 3.81 -21.43
CA SER A 43 -8.13 3.54 -21.51
C SER A 43 -7.39 4.85 -21.30
N GLY A 44 -6.19 4.77 -20.74
CA GLY A 44 -5.37 5.94 -20.49
C GLY A 44 -4.97 6.08 -19.04
N GLU A 45 -4.61 7.28 -18.65
CA GLU A 45 -4.12 7.55 -17.31
C GLU A 45 -5.24 7.81 -16.33
N ILE A 46 -5.12 7.23 -15.14
CA ILE A 46 -6.00 7.55 -14.03
C ILE A 46 -5.26 8.44 -13.04
N ASN A 47 -6.02 9.30 -12.36
CA ASN A 47 -5.49 10.24 -11.40
C ASN A 47 -6.36 10.20 -10.16
N LEU A 48 -5.76 9.80 -9.03
CA LEU A 48 -6.44 9.73 -7.75
C LEU A 48 -5.94 10.83 -6.84
N ASP A 49 -6.87 11.53 -6.20
CA ASP A 49 -6.56 12.54 -5.20
C ASP A 49 -6.44 11.83 -3.85
N PRO A 50 -5.25 11.74 -3.27
CA PRO A 50 -5.03 10.96 -2.05
C PRO A 50 -5.43 11.70 -0.79
N CYS A 51 -5.44 10.99 0.33
CA CYS A 51 -5.70 11.54 1.65
C CYS A 51 -7.09 12.16 1.79
N SER A 52 -8.07 11.71 1.00
CA SER A 52 -9.44 12.21 1.08
C SER A 52 -10.20 11.44 2.15
N GLN A 53 -10.97 12.12 2.97
CA GLN A 53 -11.72 11.49 4.05
C GLN A 53 -13.10 11.08 3.57
N GLY A 54 -13.61 9.99 4.16
CA GLY A 54 -14.95 9.54 3.88
C GLY A 54 -15.14 8.83 2.55
N VAL A 55 -14.06 8.46 1.88
CA VAL A 55 -14.10 7.78 0.59
C VAL A 55 -14.14 6.27 0.83
N PRO A 56 -15.02 5.51 0.16
CA PRO A 56 -15.08 4.06 0.32
C PRO A 56 -13.82 3.38 -0.22
N ALA A 57 -13.60 2.13 0.22
CA ALA A 57 -12.42 1.37 -0.19
C ALA A 57 -12.42 1.06 -1.68
N GLN A 58 -13.60 0.90 -2.27
CA GLN A 58 -13.75 0.74 -3.73
C GLN A 58 -14.18 2.06 -4.32
N ILE A 59 -13.48 2.49 -5.36
CA ILE A 59 -13.64 3.81 -5.95
C ILE A 59 -14.13 3.64 -7.38
N THR A 60 -15.19 4.37 -7.75
CA THR A 60 -15.64 4.43 -9.13
C THR A 60 -15.12 5.73 -9.74
N LEU A 61 -14.35 5.61 -10.80
CA LEU A 61 -13.78 6.79 -11.45
C LEU A 61 -14.72 7.37 -12.47
N SER A 62 -14.59 8.68 -12.71
CA SER A 62 -15.34 9.36 -13.75
C SER A 62 -14.85 8.93 -15.13
N ALA A 63 -15.57 9.36 -16.16
CA ALA A 63 -15.17 9.10 -17.55
C ALA A 63 -13.82 9.75 -17.89
N LYS A 64 -13.35 10.69 -17.08
CA LYS A 64 -12.05 11.33 -17.24
C LYS A 64 -10.93 10.60 -16.50
N GLY A 65 -11.25 9.52 -15.80
CA GLY A 65 -10.26 8.77 -15.05
C GLY A 65 -9.82 9.43 -13.75
N THR A 66 -10.65 10.29 -13.18
CA THR A 66 -10.32 10.98 -11.94
C THR A 66 -11.19 10.48 -10.80
N GLY A 67 -10.64 10.50 -9.59
CA GLY A 67 -11.34 10.09 -8.39
C GLY A 67 -10.55 10.47 -7.15
N GLU A 68 -11.08 10.09 -6.00
CA GLU A 68 -10.47 10.36 -4.71
C GLU A 68 -10.29 9.07 -3.94
N THR A 69 -9.24 9.00 -3.13
CA THR A 69 -8.98 7.85 -2.28
C THR A 69 -8.63 8.30 -0.87
N ALA A 70 -9.04 7.50 0.11
CA ALA A 70 -8.65 7.73 1.49
C ALA A 70 -7.21 7.31 1.76
N ALA A 71 -6.60 6.56 0.86
CA ALA A 71 -5.22 6.14 1.02
C ALA A 71 -4.29 7.34 1.02
N CYS A 72 -3.37 7.35 1.99
CA CYS A 72 -2.45 8.47 2.18
C CYS A 72 -1.05 7.90 2.38
N PRO A 73 -0.40 7.46 1.28
CA PRO A 73 0.89 6.79 1.40
C PRO A 73 1.96 7.74 1.91
N GLN A 74 2.62 7.33 2.97
CA GLN A 74 3.71 8.10 3.58
C GLN A 74 5.00 7.92 2.78
N PRO A 75 6.01 8.76 2.99
CA PRO A 75 7.29 8.58 2.31
C PRO A 75 7.83 7.17 2.53
N GLY A 76 8.23 6.52 1.44
CA GLY A 76 8.71 5.15 1.48
C GLY A 76 7.63 4.09 1.31
N GLU A 77 6.36 4.44 1.42
CA GLU A 77 5.28 3.50 1.15
C GLU A 77 4.99 3.42 -0.34
N THR A 78 4.59 2.25 -0.80
CA THR A 78 4.22 2.01 -2.20
C THR A 78 2.73 1.69 -2.30
N VAL A 79 2.19 1.82 -3.50
CA VAL A 79 0.77 1.60 -3.77
C VAL A 79 0.65 0.69 -4.98
N SER A 80 -0.23 -0.32 -4.88
CA SER A 80 -0.63 -1.12 -6.02
C SER A 80 -2.11 -0.86 -6.30
N LEU A 81 -2.52 -1.03 -7.54
CA LEU A 81 -3.90 -0.82 -7.94
C LEU A 81 -4.51 -2.09 -8.50
N THR A 82 -5.77 -2.31 -8.18
CA THR A 82 -6.61 -3.27 -8.87
C THR A 82 -7.65 -2.48 -9.64
N VAL A 83 -7.62 -2.58 -10.96
CA VAL A 83 -8.53 -1.85 -11.84
C VAL A 83 -9.57 -2.81 -12.37
N ILE A 84 -10.84 -2.48 -12.15
CA ILE A 84 -11.97 -3.25 -12.67
C ILE A 84 -12.51 -2.51 -13.88
N LYS A 85 -12.42 -3.15 -15.04
CA LYS A 85 -12.81 -2.57 -16.31
C LYS A 85 -13.64 -3.58 -17.08
N GLY A 86 -14.94 -3.29 -17.26
CA GLY A 86 -15.84 -4.17 -17.99
C GLY A 86 -15.90 -5.59 -17.41
N GLY A 87 -15.86 -5.73 -16.10
CA GLY A 87 -15.92 -7.03 -15.44
C GLY A 87 -14.58 -7.77 -15.37
N THR A 88 -13.53 -7.21 -15.94
CA THR A 88 -12.18 -7.79 -15.89
C THR A 88 -11.33 -7.01 -14.89
N SER A 89 -10.56 -7.73 -14.09
CA SER A 89 -9.66 -7.12 -13.11
C SER A 89 -8.23 -7.11 -13.64
N TYR A 90 -7.58 -5.97 -13.54
CA TYR A 90 -6.18 -5.79 -13.91
C TYR A 90 -5.41 -5.35 -12.66
N HIS A 91 -4.26 -5.97 -12.45
CA HIS A 91 -3.40 -5.59 -11.34
C HIS A 91 -2.28 -4.70 -11.85
N ILE A 92 -2.11 -3.53 -11.23
CA ILE A 92 -1.02 -2.62 -11.55
C ILE A 92 -0.04 -2.66 -10.38
N SER A 93 1.18 -3.11 -10.67
CA SER A 93 2.19 -3.26 -9.64
C SER A 93 2.66 -1.90 -9.12
N PRO A 94 3.25 -1.85 -7.92
CA PRO A 94 3.75 -0.57 -7.39
C PRO A 94 4.77 0.10 -8.29
N ASP A 95 5.50 -0.65 -9.09
CA ASP A 95 6.49 -0.08 -10.00
C ASP A 95 5.86 0.75 -11.11
N ASP A 96 4.60 0.47 -11.42
CA ASP A 96 3.87 1.16 -12.49
C ASP A 96 2.91 2.22 -11.94
N VAL A 97 2.95 2.46 -10.65
CA VAL A 97 2.14 3.49 -9.99
C VAL A 97 3.06 4.62 -9.57
N LYS A 98 2.74 5.83 -10.02
CA LYS A 98 3.52 7.01 -9.68
C LYS A 98 2.80 7.79 -8.58
N ILE A 99 3.51 8.12 -7.52
CA ILE A 99 2.99 8.98 -6.46
C ILE A 99 3.70 10.31 -6.55
N GLU A 100 2.95 11.36 -6.88
CA GLU A 100 3.49 12.71 -6.89
C GLU A 100 3.41 13.26 -5.48
N ARG A 101 4.48 13.94 -5.04
CA ARG A 101 4.57 14.46 -3.69
C ARG A 101 4.90 15.94 -3.68
N ALA A 102 4.37 16.64 -2.67
CA ALA A 102 4.70 18.03 -2.42
C ALA A 102 6.08 18.13 -1.75
N GLY A 103 6.55 19.35 -1.55
CA GLY A 103 7.86 19.58 -0.94
C GLY A 103 7.99 19.05 0.47
N ASP A 104 6.88 18.88 1.19
CA ASP A 104 6.85 18.30 2.54
C ASP A 104 6.80 16.78 2.54
N GLY A 105 6.80 16.14 1.37
CA GLY A 105 6.74 14.70 1.24
C GLY A 105 5.35 14.11 1.22
N LEU A 106 4.29 14.90 1.43
CA LEU A 106 2.93 14.40 1.41
C LEU A 106 2.48 14.12 -0.02
N PRO A 107 1.69 13.05 -0.24
CA PRO A 107 1.23 12.73 -1.58
C PRO A 107 0.18 13.74 -2.04
N VAL A 108 0.27 14.13 -3.31
CA VAL A 108 -0.70 15.05 -3.93
C VAL A 108 -1.43 14.40 -5.09
N ALA A 109 -0.92 13.33 -5.65
CA ALA A 109 -1.58 12.60 -6.73
C ALA A 109 -1.04 11.18 -6.83
N ILE A 110 -1.92 10.24 -7.18
CA ILE A 110 -1.55 8.86 -7.46
C ILE A 110 -1.94 8.60 -8.92
N LEU A 111 -0.96 8.27 -9.74
CA LEU A 111 -1.13 8.15 -11.19
C LEU A 111 -0.80 6.74 -11.64
N ALA A 112 -1.59 6.23 -12.57
CA ALA A 112 -1.33 4.94 -13.19
C ALA A 112 -1.97 4.91 -14.58
N ARG A 113 -1.53 3.98 -15.41
CA ARG A 113 -2.06 3.84 -16.75
C ARG A 113 -2.87 2.55 -16.88
N VAL A 114 -4.06 2.68 -17.42
CA VAL A 114 -4.96 1.55 -17.68
C VAL A 114 -4.81 1.11 -19.13
N PRO A 115 -4.64 -0.19 -19.38
CA PRO A 115 -4.52 -0.72 -20.75
C PRO A 115 -5.74 -0.47 -21.61
#